data_bb48870d2c8e8278bec256855171576c
#
_entry.id   bb48870d2c8e8278bec256855171576c
#
_cell.length_a   1.000
_cell.length_b   1.000
_cell.length_c   1.000
_cell.angle_alpha   90.00
_cell.angle_beta   90.00
_cell.angle_gamma   90.00
#
_symmetry.space_group_name_H-M   'P 1'
#
loop_
_entity.id
_entity.type
_entity.pdbx_description
1 polymer ?
#
loop_
_entity_poly.entity_id
_entity_poly.type
_entity_poly.pdbx_seq_one_letter_code
_entity_poly.pdbx_strand_id
1 'polypeptide(L)'
;MEDIQIQAKEARSVRVYKDGVVTEYEAGTENFRRILAAWEEMTSDAFQMPAFGVSIDALTREERKKGTWLEFVFDKERGGELPFERLLVACIPEYRGFNLIRYTQGGYNGRCYYLDLREKDMHTLCDCLEHL
;
A
#
# COMPACT_ATOMS: atom_id res chain seq x y z
N MET A 1 -3.63 16.82 -7.76
CA MET A 1 -2.98 15.57 -7.32
C MET A 1 -3.94 14.40 -7.51
N GLU A 2 -3.47 13.32 -8.11
CA GLU A 2 -4.31 12.16 -8.29
C GLU A 2 -4.58 11.46 -6.96
N ASP A 3 -5.79 10.93 -6.83
CA ASP A 3 -6.19 10.19 -5.64
C ASP A 3 -5.55 8.80 -5.66
N ILE A 4 -4.72 8.52 -4.66
CA ILE A 4 -4.01 7.25 -4.53
C ILE A 4 -4.98 6.07 -4.41
N GLN A 5 -6.14 6.27 -3.81
CA GLN A 5 -7.16 5.22 -3.68
C GLN A 5 -7.61 4.71 -5.06
N ILE A 6 -7.78 5.65 -5.99
CA ILE A 6 -8.23 5.32 -7.35
C ILE A 6 -7.13 4.63 -8.13
N GLN A 7 -5.89 5.04 -7.93
CA GLN A 7 -4.74 4.47 -8.65
C GLN A 7 -4.50 3.00 -8.31
N ALA A 8 -4.90 2.54 -7.13
CA ALA A 8 -4.74 1.13 -6.75
C ALA A 8 -5.34 0.17 -7.77
N LYS A 9 -6.44 0.55 -8.41
CA LYS A 9 -7.10 -0.26 -9.45
C LYS A 9 -6.22 -0.49 -10.66
N GLU A 10 -5.27 0.38 -10.90
CA GLU A 10 -4.42 0.34 -12.07
C GLU A 10 -3.12 -0.41 -11.83
N ALA A 11 -2.94 -0.98 -10.65
CA ALA A 11 -1.75 -1.76 -10.34
C ALA A 11 -1.66 -2.98 -11.25
N ARG A 12 -0.46 -3.30 -11.70
CA ARG A 12 -0.17 -4.48 -12.48
C ARG A 12 -0.27 -5.74 -11.62
N SER A 13 0.13 -5.63 -10.38
CA SER A 13 0.10 -6.73 -9.41
C SER A 13 0.12 -6.16 -8.01
N VAL A 14 -0.12 -7.02 -7.03
CA VAL A 14 0.09 -6.70 -5.62
C VAL A 14 1.00 -7.76 -5.02
N ARG A 15 1.84 -7.33 -4.08
CA ARG A 15 2.71 -8.22 -3.31
C ARG A 15 2.24 -8.20 -1.86
N VAL A 16 2.11 -9.39 -1.27
CA VAL A 16 1.79 -9.53 0.14
C VAL A 16 3.02 -10.10 0.83
N TYR A 17 3.50 -9.40 1.86
CA TYR A 17 4.63 -9.84 2.66
C TYR A 17 4.10 -10.30 4.01
N LYS A 18 4.50 -11.51 4.43
CA LYS A 18 4.18 -12.05 5.76
C LYS A 18 5.48 -12.51 6.38
N ASP A 19 5.98 -11.75 7.36
CA ASP A 19 7.26 -12.00 8.01
C ASP A 19 8.39 -12.24 7.01
N GLY A 20 8.42 -11.39 5.98
CA GLY A 20 9.45 -11.42 4.95
C GLY A 20 9.18 -12.34 3.77
N VAL A 21 8.18 -13.22 3.87
CA VAL A 21 7.81 -14.10 2.75
C VAL A 21 6.84 -13.36 1.84
N VAL A 22 7.22 -13.23 0.57
CA VAL A 22 6.44 -12.47 -0.40
C VAL A 22 5.66 -13.40 -1.34
N THR A 23 4.39 -13.04 -1.58
CA THR A 23 3.56 -13.67 -2.61
C THR A 23 3.03 -12.57 -3.51
N GLU A 24 3.15 -12.76 -4.81
CA GLU A 24 2.67 -11.78 -5.78
C GLU A 24 1.42 -12.28 -6.48
N TYR A 25 0.42 -11.40 -6.61
CA TYR A 25 -0.86 -11.71 -7.27
C TYR A 25 -1.03 -10.74 -8.44
N GLU A 26 -1.08 -11.28 -9.66
CA GLU A 26 -1.24 -10.49 -10.87
C GLU A 26 -2.65 -9.92 -10.99
N ALA A 27 -2.78 -8.78 -11.65
CA ALA A 27 -4.08 -8.19 -11.95
C ALA A 27 -4.93 -9.19 -12.73
N GLY A 28 -6.23 -9.24 -12.41
CA GLY A 28 -7.17 -10.15 -13.06
C GLY A 28 -7.31 -11.49 -12.35
N THR A 29 -6.45 -11.81 -11.40
CA THR A 29 -6.62 -13.03 -10.59
C THR A 29 -7.64 -12.81 -9.50
N GLU A 30 -8.20 -13.91 -8.98
CA GLU A 30 -9.21 -13.83 -7.94
C GLU A 30 -8.68 -13.17 -6.68
N ASN A 31 -7.48 -13.54 -6.23
CA ASN A 31 -6.91 -12.96 -5.02
C ASN A 31 -6.59 -11.47 -5.19
N PHE A 32 -6.12 -11.06 -6.37
CA PHE A 32 -5.95 -9.64 -6.66
C PHE A 32 -7.27 -8.88 -6.50
N ARG A 33 -8.36 -9.42 -7.06
CA ARG A 33 -9.69 -8.79 -6.96
C ARG A 33 -10.18 -8.72 -5.51
N ARG A 34 -9.93 -9.76 -4.72
CA ARG A 34 -10.31 -9.78 -3.31
C ARG A 34 -9.56 -8.73 -2.50
N ILE A 35 -8.26 -8.60 -2.74
CA ILE A 35 -7.43 -7.60 -2.07
C ILE A 35 -7.90 -6.20 -2.46
N LEU A 36 -8.14 -5.98 -3.74
CA LEU A 36 -8.57 -4.67 -4.22
C LEU A 36 -9.94 -4.29 -3.65
N ALA A 37 -10.87 -5.24 -3.58
CA ALA A 37 -12.19 -5.00 -2.98
C ALA A 37 -12.08 -4.63 -1.51
N ALA A 38 -11.23 -5.31 -0.74
CA ALA A 38 -10.99 -4.99 0.66
C ALA A 38 -10.35 -3.61 0.81
N TRP A 39 -9.40 -3.27 -0.06
CA TRP A 39 -8.78 -1.95 -0.08
C TRP A 39 -9.81 -0.86 -0.35
N GLU A 40 -10.66 -1.05 -1.36
CA GLU A 40 -11.68 -0.06 -1.71
C GLU A 40 -12.69 0.14 -0.59
N GLU A 41 -13.11 -0.93 0.08
CA GLU A 41 -14.02 -0.83 1.21
C GLU A 41 -13.37 -0.07 2.37
N MET A 42 -12.12 -0.41 2.69
CA MET A 42 -11.38 0.24 3.77
C MET A 42 -11.18 1.73 3.49
N THR A 43 -10.91 2.08 2.23
CA THR A 43 -10.58 3.46 1.85
C THR A 43 -11.75 4.27 1.32
N SER A 44 -12.99 3.75 1.42
CA SER A 44 -14.16 4.42 0.81
C SER A 44 -14.41 5.83 1.35
N ASP A 45 -14.09 6.08 2.62
CA ASP A 45 -14.24 7.41 3.24
C ASP A 45 -12.89 8.09 3.49
N ALA A 46 -11.82 7.52 2.98
CA ALA A 46 -10.49 7.99 3.30
C ALA A 46 -10.22 9.37 2.69
N PHE A 47 -9.38 10.12 3.38
CA PHE A 47 -8.93 11.44 2.96
C PHE A 47 -7.42 11.38 2.76
N GLN A 48 -6.96 11.77 1.56
CA GLN A 48 -5.54 11.85 1.26
C GLN A 48 -4.99 13.16 1.78
N MET A 49 -4.07 13.06 2.72
CA MET A 49 -3.45 14.22 3.34
C MET A 49 -2.13 14.56 2.66
N PRO A 50 -1.64 15.80 2.82
CA PRO A 50 -0.31 16.13 2.37
C PRO A 50 0.73 15.20 2.99
N ALA A 51 1.74 14.85 2.21
CA ALA A 51 2.79 13.94 2.68
C ALA A 51 3.62 14.60 3.78
N PHE A 52 3.71 13.96 4.95
CA PHE A 52 4.51 14.47 6.05
C PHE A 52 5.42 13.41 6.69
N GLY A 53 5.28 12.15 6.30
CA GLY A 53 6.20 11.12 6.73
C GLY A 53 7.35 10.98 5.73
N VAL A 54 8.50 10.53 6.20
CA VAL A 54 9.68 10.31 5.35
C VAL A 54 10.19 8.90 5.58
N SER A 55 10.44 8.15 4.51
CA SER A 55 11.02 6.82 4.60
C SER A 55 12.50 6.83 4.23
N ILE A 56 13.22 5.84 4.75
CA ILE A 56 14.62 5.57 4.45
C ILE A 56 14.70 4.11 4.01
N ASP A 57 15.30 3.87 2.87
CA ASP A 57 15.29 2.55 2.22
C ASP A 57 15.77 1.41 3.13
N ALA A 58 16.90 1.58 3.79
CA ALA A 58 17.46 0.51 4.63
C ALA A 58 16.52 0.14 5.78
N LEU A 59 15.92 1.14 6.43
CA LEU A 59 14.98 0.90 7.53
C LEU A 59 13.70 0.25 7.04
N THR A 60 13.17 0.73 5.92
CA THR A 60 11.94 0.18 5.34
C THR A 60 12.10 -1.28 4.96
N ARG A 61 13.23 -1.64 4.35
CA ARG A 61 13.50 -3.03 3.98
C ARG A 61 13.61 -3.93 5.21
N GLU A 62 14.19 -3.43 6.30
CA GLU A 62 14.26 -4.18 7.56
C GLU A 62 12.89 -4.34 8.19
N GLU A 63 12.10 -3.28 8.24
CA GLU A 63 10.76 -3.33 8.81
C GLU A 63 9.84 -4.26 8.03
N ARG A 64 9.98 -4.29 6.70
CA ARG A 64 9.17 -5.15 5.82
C ARG A 64 9.38 -6.64 6.08
N LYS A 65 10.48 -7.02 6.71
CA LYS A 65 10.76 -8.41 7.06
C LYS A 65 9.89 -8.92 8.21
N LYS A 66 9.15 -8.04 8.87
CA LYS A 66 8.33 -8.37 10.03
C LYS A 66 6.89 -7.96 9.80
N GLY A 67 5.96 -8.80 10.23
CA GLY A 67 4.54 -8.52 10.13
C GLY A 67 4.01 -8.64 8.71
N THR A 68 2.84 -8.05 8.48
CA THR A 68 2.14 -8.12 7.19
C THR A 68 2.21 -6.79 6.48
N TRP A 69 2.56 -6.82 5.20
CA TRP A 69 2.68 -5.64 4.36
C TRP A 69 2.03 -5.91 3.01
N LEU A 70 1.51 -4.86 2.40
CA LEU A 70 0.92 -4.91 1.07
C LEU A 70 1.64 -3.91 0.18
N GLU A 71 1.97 -4.31 -1.06
CA GLU A 71 2.63 -3.43 -2.00
C GLU A 71 1.91 -3.46 -3.34
N PHE A 72 1.50 -2.29 -3.82
CA PHE A 72 0.95 -2.15 -5.16
C PHE A 72 2.10 -1.92 -6.14
N VAL A 73 2.12 -2.67 -7.24
CA VAL A 73 3.16 -2.59 -8.27
C VAL A 73 2.55 -2.05 -9.56
N PHE A 74 3.15 -1.02 -10.12
CA PHE A 74 2.66 -0.38 -11.34
C PHE A 74 3.62 -0.63 -12.51
N ASP A 75 3.09 -0.58 -13.74
CA ASP A 75 3.89 -0.81 -14.95
C ASP A 75 4.90 0.28 -15.21
N LYS A 76 4.58 1.50 -14.79
CA LYS A 76 5.45 2.66 -15.01
C LYS A 76 5.26 3.66 -13.89
N GLU A 77 6.21 4.58 -13.79
CA GLU A 77 6.19 5.60 -12.76
C GLU A 77 4.96 6.49 -12.85
N ARG A 78 4.41 6.82 -11.68
CA ARG A 78 3.22 7.67 -11.52
C ARG A 78 3.51 8.71 -10.44
N GLY A 79 2.54 9.59 -10.19
CA GLY A 79 2.55 10.47 -9.04
C GLY A 79 3.12 11.87 -9.24
N GLY A 80 3.55 12.22 -10.42
CA GLY A 80 4.01 13.59 -10.71
C GLY A 80 5.15 14.06 -9.82
N GLU A 81 4.86 15.01 -8.90
CA GLU A 81 5.88 15.59 -8.02
C GLU A 81 6.41 14.62 -6.97
N LEU A 82 5.62 13.61 -6.60
CA LEU A 82 6.03 12.55 -5.68
C LEU A 82 5.94 11.24 -6.44
N PRO A 83 6.91 10.95 -7.31
CA PRO A 83 6.82 9.79 -8.18
C PRO A 83 6.98 8.46 -7.46
N PHE A 84 6.33 7.43 -7.98
CA PHE A 84 6.44 6.07 -7.44
C PHE A 84 6.21 5.03 -8.54
N GLU A 85 6.87 3.91 -8.40
CA GLU A 85 6.64 2.70 -9.19
C GLU A 85 5.89 1.68 -8.37
N ARG A 86 6.03 1.74 -7.03
CA ARG A 86 5.34 0.87 -6.09
C ARG A 86 4.94 1.66 -4.86
N LEU A 87 3.87 1.23 -4.21
CA LEU A 87 3.39 1.82 -2.95
C LEU A 87 3.29 0.72 -1.91
N LEU A 88 4.00 0.87 -0.81
CA LEU A 88 4.10 -0.11 0.26
C LEU A 88 3.34 0.36 1.49
N VAL A 89 2.55 -0.53 2.08
CA VAL A 89 1.69 -0.24 3.22
C VAL A 89 1.89 -1.27 4.32
N ALA A 90 2.15 -0.83 5.55
CA ALA A 90 2.13 -1.71 6.72
C ALA A 90 0.68 -2.01 7.10
N CYS A 91 0.36 -3.29 7.27
CA CYS A 91 -1.02 -3.72 7.55
C CYS A 91 -1.16 -4.09 9.02
N ILE A 92 -1.67 -3.15 9.82
CA ILE A 92 -1.90 -3.31 11.25
C ILE A 92 -3.38 -3.03 11.50
N PRO A 93 -4.15 -4.04 12.00
CA PRO A 93 -5.61 -3.95 12.02
C PRO A 93 -6.18 -2.71 12.71
N GLU A 94 -5.56 -2.25 13.77
CA GLU A 94 -6.06 -1.14 14.58
C GLU A 94 -5.77 0.25 13.99
N TYR A 95 -4.95 0.32 12.94
CA TYR A 95 -4.60 1.61 12.35
C TYR A 95 -5.79 2.24 11.64
N ARG A 96 -6.00 3.53 11.88
CA ARG A 96 -7.04 4.33 11.25
C ARG A 96 -6.47 5.31 10.24
N GLY A 97 -5.21 5.16 9.91
CA GLY A 97 -4.50 5.93 8.93
C GLY A 97 -3.10 5.37 8.78
N PHE A 98 -2.49 5.60 7.64
CA PHE A 98 -1.17 5.01 7.38
C PHE A 98 -0.43 5.77 6.28
N ASN A 99 0.89 5.63 6.30
CA ASN A 99 1.75 6.13 5.23
C ASN A 99 1.76 5.13 4.07
N LEU A 100 1.75 5.68 2.84
CA LEU A 100 2.05 4.89 1.66
C LEU A 100 3.49 5.20 1.28
N ILE A 101 4.35 4.23 1.46
CA ILE A 101 5.78 4.36 1.24
C ILE A 101 6.08 4.20 -0.25
N ARG A 102 6.70 5.22 -0.84
CA ARG A 102 6.97 5.21 -2.28
C ARG A 102 8.27 4.47 -2.59
N TYR A 103 8.21 3.63 -3.61
CA TYR A 103 9.41 3.06 -4.20
C TYR A 103 9.67 3.80 -5.51
N THR A 104 10.82 4.43 -5.61
CA THR A 104 11.22 5.15 -6.82
C THR A 104 12.74 5.22 -6.89
N GLN A 105 13.29 5.23 -8.10
CA GLN A 105 14.73 5.30 -8.33
C GLN A 105 15.52 4.24 -7.53
N GLY A 106 14.96 3.03 -7.46
CA GLY A 106 15.63 1.90 -6.82
C GLY A 106 15.53 1.81 -5.32
N GLY A 107 14.71 2.64 -4.65
CA GLY A 107 14.63 2.59 -3.20
C GLY A 107 13.37 3.17 -2.59
N TYR A 108 13.19 2.88 -1.31
CA TYR A 108 12.09 3.41 -0.49
C TYR A 108 12.56 4.67 0.24
N ASN A 109 12.87 5.71 -0.48
CA ASN A 109 13.38 6.95 0.12
C ASN A 109 12.46 8.13 -0.15
N GLY A 110 12.32 9.01 0.84
CA GLY A 110 11.66 10.28 0.68
C GLY A 110 10.29 10.35 1.31
N ARG A 111 9.54 11.37 0.92
CA ARG A 111 8.23 11.66 1.49
C ARG A 111 7.20 10.60 1.12
N CYS A 112 6.32 10.27 2.07
CA CYS A 112 5.25 9.29 1.87
C CYS A 112 3.93 10.01 1.66
N TYR A 113 3.02 9.39 0.89
CA TYR A 113 1.63 9.80 0.94
C TYR A 113 1.02 9.34 2.25
N TYR A 114 -0.10 9.94 2.66
CA TYR A 114 -0.82 9.53 3.87
C TYR A 114 -2.32 9.46 3.58
N LEU A 115 -2.96 8.38 4.02
CA LEU A 115 -4.41 8.25 3.97
C LEU A 115 -4.96 8.20 5.39
N ASP A 116 -5.93 9.05 5.67
CA ASP A 116 -6.71 9.04 6.92
C ASP A 116 -8.00 8.27 6.64
N LEU A 117 -8.19 7.13 7.28
CA LEU A 117 -9.36 6.28 7.08
C LEU A 117 -10.61 6.79 7.79
N ARG A 118 -10.46 7.84 8.61
CA ARG A 118 -11.55 8.47 9.37
C ARG A 118 -12.13 7.49 10.39
N GLU A 119 -13.38 7.06 10.18
CA GLU A 119 -14.07 6.15 11.11
C GLU A 119 -13.64 4.69 10.94
N LYS A 120 -12.98 4.37 9.85
CA LYS A 120 -12.59 2.99 9.53
C LYS A 120 -11.18 2.68 10.01
N ASP A 121 -10.85 1.41 10.06
CA ASP A 121 -9.50 0.93 10.37
C ASP A 121 -9.06 -0.12 9.33
N MET A 122 -7.95 -0.80 9.58
CA MET A 122 -7.39 -1.75 8.62
C MET A 122 -7.87 -3.19 8.82
N HIS A 123 -8.84 -3.44 9.69
CA HIS A 123 -9.31 -4.82 9.95
C HIS A 123 -9.80 -5.51 8.67
N THR A 124 -10.58 -4.82 7.85
CA THR A 124 -11.12 -5.40 6.61
C THR A 124 -10.00 -5.90 5.69
N LEU A 125 -8.97 -5.09 5.49
CA LEU A 125 -7.83 -5.47 4.65
C LEU A 125 -7.02 -6.59 5.31
N CYS A 126 -6.71 -6.46 6.59
CA CYS A 126 -5.91 -7.46 7.30
C CYS A 126 -6.59 -8.83 7.29
N ASP A 127 -7.91 -8.86 7.51
CA ASP A 127 -8.67 -10.11 7.46
C ASP A 127 -8.60 -10.74 6.08
N CYS A 128 -8.73 -9.93 5.04
CA CYS A 128 -8.59 -10.41 3.66
C CYS A 128 -7.23 -11.07 3.43
N LEU A 129 -6.15 -10.39 3.85
CA LEU A 129 -4.79 -10.89 3.64
C LEU A 129 -4.51 -12.19 4.41
N GLU A 130 -5.17 -12.40 5.54
CA GLU A 130 -5.03 -13.65 6.30
C GLU A 130 -5.70 -14.83 5.63
N HIS A 131 -6.73 -14.60 4.83
CA HIS A 131 -7.60 -15.64 4.28
C HIS A 131 -7.48 -15.79 2.76
N LEU A 132 -6.37 -15.42 2.21
CA LEU A 132 -6.11 -15.60 0.76
C LEU A 132 -5.83 -17.05 0.40
#